data_d7ae0bafcb925c088021a8a7d029fb99
#
_entry.id   d7ae0bafcb925c088021a8a7d029fb99
#
_cell.length_a   1.000
_cell.length_b   1.000
_cell.length_c   1.000
_cell.angle_alpha   90.00
_cell.angle_beta   90.00
_cell.angle_gamma   90.00
#
_symmetry.space_group_name_H-M   'P 1'
#
loop_
_entity.id
_entity.type
_entity.pdbx_description
1 polymer ?
#
loop_
_entity_poly.entity_id
_entity_poly.type
_entity_poly.pdbx_seq_one_letter_code
_entity_poly.pdbx_strand_id
1 'polypeptide(L)'
;MNDSLQELFQKNGLIKGKTVVISPFSNTLLDLPQNFWSDISKSLLEKGYSVCTNCGCDTEQPIEGTTGICVPLDQAPQFVNFAGYFIGIRSGFCDIISGCNARKIILYYKKNRFYNASAYEYFNLKDMELCEDALELEFCMDELCRIKKEILEYL
;
A
#
# COMPACT_ATOMS: atom_id res chain seq x y z
N MET A 1 8.84 5.98 -22.08
CA MET A 1 8.15 5.85 -20.78
C MET A 1 8.64 4.67 -19.95
N ASN A 2 8.79 3.48 -20.54
CA ASN A 2 9.35 2.33 -19.82
C ASN A 2 10.79 2.54 -19.36
N ASP A 3 11.59 3.25 -20.10
CA ASP A 3 13.00 3.49 -19.79
C ASP A 3 13.17 4.34 -18.52
N SER A 4 12.33 5.36 -18.33
CA SER A 4 12.40 6.22 -17.13
C SER A 4 11.98 5.48 -15.84
N LEU A 5 10.99 4.59 -15.91
CA LEU A 5 10.62 3.74 -14.77
C LEU A 5 11.70 2.70 -14.47
N GLN A 6 12.28 2.13 -15.51
CA GLN A 6 13.35 1.15 -15.37
C GLN A 6 14.57 1.79 -14.70
N GLU A 7 14.96 2.98 -15.12
CA GLU A 7 16.03 3.76 -14.50
C GLU A 7 15.72 4.11 -13.05
N LEU A 8 14.48 4.55 -12.76
CA LEU A 8 14.04 4.87 -11.40
C LEU A 8 14.14 3.66 -10.48
N PHE A 9 13.67 2.49 -10.94
CA PHE A 9 13.76 1.24 -10.18
C PHE A 9 15.20 0.84 -9.94
N GLN A 10 16.02 0.87 -10.98
CA GLN A 10 17.42 0.49 -10.89
C GLN A 10 18.20 1.40 -9.93
N LYS A 11 17.99 2.72 -10.03
CA LYS A 11 18.62 3.70 -9.16
C LYS A 11 18.28 3.50 -7.68
N ASN A 12 17.07 3.02 -7.39
CA ASN A 12 16.58 2.82 -6.03
C ASN A 12 16.65 1.36 -5.54
N GLY A 13 17.28 0.48 -6.29
CA GLY A 13 17.41 -0.93 -5.90
C GLY A 13 16.08 -1.69 -5.92
N LEU A 14 15.11 -1.24 -6.70
CA LEU A 14 13.80 -1.87 -6.82
C LEU A 14 13.78 -2.87 -7.97
N ILE A 15 12.96 -3.90 -7.83
CA ILE A 15 12.89 -5.02 -8.78
C ILE A 15 11.53 -5.01 -9.48
N LYS A 16 11.53 -4.92 -10.80
CA LYS A 16 10.31 -5.03 -11.61
C LYS A 16 9.57 -6.34 -11.31
N GLY A 17 8.28 -6.23 -11.05
CA GLY A 17 7.42 -7.39 -10.77
C GLY A 17 7.64 -8.03 -9.41
N LYS A 18 8.56 -7.49 -8.59
CA LYS A 18 8.88 -8.01 -7.26
C LYS A 18 9.12 -6.90 -6.23
N THR A 19 8.49 -5.77 -6.43
CA THR A 19 8.51 -4.63 -5.50
C THR A 19 7.14 -4.47 -4.88
N VAL A 20 7.11 -4.30 -3.55
CA VAL A 20 5.90 -3.95 -2.82
C VAL A 20 5.92 -2.43 -2.56
N VAL A 21 4.95 -1.74 -3.10
CA VAL A 21 4.72 -0.32 -2.83
C VAL A 21 3.85 -0.20 -1.59
N ILE A 22 4.38 0.39 -0.54
CA ILE A 22 3.63 0.66 0.70
C ILE A 22 3.12 2.10 0.67
N SER A 23 1.83 2.29 0.91
CA SER A 23 1.20 3.60 1.08
C SER A 23 0.57 3.71 2.46
N PRO A 24 1.36 4.07 3.50
CA PRO A 24 0.91 4.01 4.89
C PRO A 24 0.16 5.25 5.36
N PHE A 25 0.10 6.30 4.54
CA PHE A 25 -0.43 7.60 4.95
C PHE A 25 -1.84 7.84 4.41
N SER A 26 -2.69 8.41 5.26
CA SER A 26 -4.04 8.83 4.88
C SER A 26 -4.39 10.14 5.59
N ASN A 27 -5.06 11.05 4.88
CA ASN A 27 -5.48 12.34 5.44
C ASN A 27 -6.70 12.23 6.36
N THR A 28 -7.47 11.16 6.26
CA THR A 28 -8.78 11.02 6.92
C THR A 28 -8.88 9.84 7.88
N LEU A 29 -7.99 8.87 7.78
CA LEU A 29 -7.97 7.68 8.62
C LEU A 29 -6.79 7.72 9.59
N LEU A 30 -6.94 7.01 10.71
CA LEU A 30 -5.88 6.86 11.68
C LEU A 30 -4.74 6.04 11.08
N ASP A 31 -3.52 6.55 11.18
CA ASP A 31 -2.34 5.85 10.70
C ASP A 31 -2.06 4.61 11.55
N LEU A 32 -1.64 3.55 10.89
CA LEU A 32 -1.11 2.37 11.57
C LEU A 32 0.24 2.68 12.21
N PRO A 33 0.58 2.02 13.35
CA PRO A 33 1.88 2.23 13.98
C PRO A 33 3.05 1.96 13.03
N GLN A 34 4.10 2.74 13.18
CA GLN A 34 5.32 2.57 12.37
C GLN A 34 5.92 1.17 12.49
N ASN A 35 5.89 0.57 13.67
CA ASN A 35 6.41 -0.77 13.89
C ASN A 35 5.64 -1.85 13.11
N PHE A 36 4.33 -1.68 12.90
CA PHE A 36 3.54 -2.57 12.05
C PHE A 36 4.11 -2.59 10.61
N TRP A 37 4.35 -1.42 10.05
CA TRP A 37 4.89 -1.28 8.70
C TRP A 37 6.35 -1.76 8.60
N SER A 38 7.16 -1.46 9.62
CA SER A 38 8.55 -1.92 9.67
C SER A 38 8.64 -3.44 9.73
N ASP A 39 7.80 -4.08 10.51
CA ASP A 39 7.75 -5.54 10.63
C ASP A 39 7.32 -6.20 9.31
N ILE A 40 6.32 -5.66 8.63
CA ILE A 40 5.89 -6.14 7.32
C ILE A 40 7.01 -5.97 6.31
N SER A 41 7.64 -4.80 6.25
CA SER A 41 8.73 -4.50 5.32
C SER A 41 9.91 -5.45 5.52
N LYS A 42 10.29 -5.71 6.77
CA LYS A 42 11.36 -6.66 7.10
C LYS A 42 11.03 -8.07 6.61
N SER A 43 9.81 -8.54 6.87
CA SER A 43 9.36 -9.86 6.42
C SER A 43 9.36 -9.98 4.90
N LEU A 44 8.96 -8.93 4.19
CA LEU A 44 8.97 -8.90 2.73
C LEU A 44 10.38 -8.93 2.17
N LEU A 45 11.29 -8.15 2.75
CA LEU A 45 12.70 -8.17 2.36
C LEU A 45 13.32 -9.55 2.57
N GLU A 46 13.04 -10.22 3.68
CA GLU A 46 13.48 -11.59 3.96
C GLU A 46 12.95 -12.60 2.94
N LYS A 47 11.76 -12.36 2.38
CA LYS A 47 11.17 -13.16 1.30
C LYS A 47 11.73 -12.82 -0.10
N GLY A 48 12.62 -11.85 -0.20
CA GLY A 48 13.26 -11.47 -1.46
C GLY A 48 12.52 -10.39 -2.26
N TYR A 49 11.51 -9.75 -1.68
CA TYR A 49 10.89 -8.55 -2.29
C TYR A 49 11.76 -7.33 -2.06
N SER A 50 11.71 -6.37 -2.97
CA SER A 50 12.09 -5.00 -2.66
C SER A 50 10.87 -4.22 -2.17
N VAL A 51 11.09 -3.22 -1.33
CA VAL A 51 10.00 -2.46 -0.70
C VAL A 51 10.28 -0.97 -0.80
N CYS A 52 9.31 -0.20 -1.26
CA CYS A 52 9.37 1.26 -1.24
C CYS A 52 8.15 1.85 -0.54
N THR A 53 8.32 3.02 0.07
CA THR A 53 7.23 3.79 0.65
C THR A 53 6.84 4.91 -0.29
N ASN A 54 5.54 4.99 -0.62
CA ASN A 54 5.00 6.14 -1.32
C ASN A 54 4.88 7.33 -0.35
N CYS A 55 5.74 8.31 -0.53
CA CYS A 55 5.77 9.55 0.25
C CYS A 55 5.17 10.68 -0.57
N GLY A 56 3.97 11.11 -0.23
CA GLY A 56 3.21 12.08 -1.02
C GLY A 56 3.61 13.54 -0.80
N CYS A 57 4.40 13.85 0.22
CA CYS A 57 4.87 15.19 0.54
C CYS A 57 6.17 15.16 1.34
N ASP A 58 6.85 16.31 1.41
CA ASP A 58 8.14 16.43 2.09
C ASP A 58 8.10 16.12 3.59
N THR A 59 6.92 16.16 4.22
CA THR A 59 6.75 15.86 5.64
C THR A 59 6.55 14.38 5.94
N GLU A 60 6.25 13.57 4.92
CA GLU A 60 6.10 12.13 5.07
C GLU A 60 7.46 11.45 5.01
N GLN A 61 7.78 10.69 6.05
CA GLN A 61 9.03 9.95 6.12
C GLN A 61 8.81 8.49 5.67
N PRO A 62 9.75 7.91 4.92
CA PRO A 62 9.63 6.51 4.54
C PRO A 62 9.67 5.59 5.76
N ILE A 63 9.02 4.45 5.65
CA ILE A 63 9.11 3.39 6.66
C ILE A 63 10.55 2.91 6.75
N GLU A 64 11.02 2.68 7.98
CA GLU A 64 12.38 2.20 8.24
C GLU A 64 12.69 0.94 7.41
N GLY A 65 13.83 0.95 6.76
CA GLY A 65 14.28 -0.15 5.90
C GLY A 65 13.75 -0.11 4.47
N THR A 66 12.94 0.89 4.13
CA THR A 66 12.40 1.07 2.77
C THR A 66 13.00 2.29 2.07
N THR A 67 12.86 2.34 0.76
CA THR A 67 13.19 3.52 -0.04
C THR A 67 11.96 4.41 -0.19
N GLY A 68 12.08 5.69 0.16
CA GLY A 68 11.01 6.66 -0.05
C GLY A 68 10.95 7.11 -1.51
N ILE A 69 9.77 7.06 -2.12
CA ILE A 69 9.54 7.51 -3.49
C ILE A 69 8.28 8.37 -3.53
N CYS A 70 8.41 9.57 -4.09
CA CYS A 70 7.26 10.39 -4.41
C CYS A 70 6.75 10.00 -5.81
N VAL A 71 5.61 9.31 -5.84
CA VAL A 71 5.01 8.85 -7.09
C VAL A 71 4.02 9.90 -7.57
N PRO A 72 4.26 10.55 -8.74
CA PRO A 72 3.26 11.45 -9.33
C PRO A 72 1.95 10.71 -9.59
N LEU A 73 0.83 11.36 -9.28
CA LEU A 73 -0.50 10.72 -9.36
C LEU A 73 -0.84 10.25 -10.78
N ASP A 74 -0.44 10.99 -11.78
CA ASP A 74 -0.64 10.65 -13.21
C ASP A 74 0.18 9.44 -13.66
N GLN A 75 1.25 9.11 -12.93
CA GLN A 75 2.12 7.96 -13.21
C GLN A 75 1.90 6.79 -12.24
N ALA A 76 1.08 6.98 -11.22
CA ALA A 76 0.89 6.00 -10.16
C ALA A 76 0.42 4.62 -10.67
N PRO A 77 -0.57 4.50 -11.57
CA PRO A 77 -0.97 3.19 -12.08
C PRO A 77 0.16 2.45 -12.80
N GLN A 78 0.95 3.15 -13.59
CA GLN A 78 2.09 2.55 -14.31
C GLN A 78 3.19 2.12 -13.34
N PHE A 79 3.49 2.96 -12.35
CA PHE A 79 4.48 2.67 -11.33
C PHE A 79 4.10 1.42 -10.53
N VAL A 80 2.86 1.34 -10.05
CA VAL A 80 2.37 0.21 -9.25
C VAL A 80 2.31 -1.08 -10.10
N ASN A 81 1.89 -0.99 -11.37
CA ASN A 81 1.94 -2.12 -12.30
C ASN A 81 3.36 -2.64 -12.49
N PHE A 82 4.31 -1.74 -12.67
CA PHE A 82 5.72 -2.10 -12.85
C PHE A 82 6.30 -2.74 -11.58
N ALA A 83 5.90 -2.27 -10.41
CA ALA A 83 6.29 -2.84 -9.12
C ALA A 83 5.73 -4.25 -8.91
N GLY A 84 4.46 -4.45 -9.19
CA GLY A 84 3.76 -5.74 -9.10
C GLY A 84 2.89 -5.91 -7.86
N TYR A 85 3.15 -5.19 -6.77
CA TYR A 85 2.43 -5.35 -5.49
C TYR A 85 2.21 -4.01 -4.82
N PHE A 86 1.07 -3.88 -4.15
CA PHE A 86 0.68 -2.68 -3.42
C PHE A 86 0.02 -3.05 -2.09
N ILE A 87 0.40 -2.35 -1.02
CA ILE A 87 -0.27 -2.42 0.28
C ILE A 87 -0.50 -0.98 0.75
N GLY A 88 -1.73 -0.62 1.01
CA GLY A 88 -2.03 0.74 1.46
C GLY A 88 -3.23 0.84 2.39
N ILE A 89 -3.24 1.89 3.21
CA ILE A 89 -4.44 2.34 3.90
C ILE A 89 -5.37 2.96 2.86
N ARG A 90 -6.67 2.71 2.99
CA ARG A 90 -7.67 3.29 2.10
C ARG A 90 -7.53 4.81 2.01
N SER A 91 -7.28 5.31 0.81
CA SER A 91 -7.06 6.72 0.50
C SER A 91 -7.39 6.98 -0.97
N GLY A 92 -7.37 8.23 -1.39
CA GLY A 92 -7.53 8.59 -2.81
C GLY A 92 -6.51 7.94 -3.73
N PHE A 93 -5.31 7.65 -3.25
CA PHE A 93 -4.30 6.93 -4.02
C PHE A 93 -4.78 5.53 -4.41
N CYS A 94 -5.51 4.85 -3.53
CA CYS A 94 -6.10 3.54 -3.83
C CYS A 94 -7.10 3.60 -4.99
N ASP A 95 -7.89 4.68 -5.09
CA ASP A 95 -8.80 4.89 -6.23
C ASP A 95 -8.02 5.00 -7.54
N ILE A 96 -6.93 5.76 -7.52
CA ILE A 96 -6.11 6.00 -8.70
C ILE A 96 -5.47 4.72 -9.23
N ILE A 97 -4.99 3.85 -8.34
CA ILE A 97 -4.32 2.60 -8.74
C ILE A 97 -5.26 1.40 -8.82
N SER A 98 -6.54 1.59 -8.58
CA SER A 98 -7.53 0.49 -8.50
C SER A 98 -7.61 -0.36 -9.77
N GLY A 99 -7.46 0.27 -10.94
CA GLY A 99 -7.52 -0.41 -12.24
C GLY A 99 -6.23 -1.10 -12.69
N CYS A 100 -5.14 -1.01 -11.91
CA CYS A 100 -3.89 -1.65 -12.30
C CYS A 100 -3.91 -3.17 -12.02
N ASN A 101 -3.05 -3.92 -12.72
CA ASN A 101 -2.99 -5.39 -12.61
C ASN A 101 -2.14 -5.89 -11.44
N ALA A 102 -1.46 -5.01 -10.71
CA ALA A 102 -0.69 -5.40 -9.53
C ALA A 102 -1.59 -6.05 -8.47
N ARG A 103 -1.04 -6.93 -7.66
CA ARG A 103 -1.73 -7.43 -6.46
C ARG A 103 -1.87 -6.31 -5.46
N LYS A 104 -3.10 -6.06 -5.03
CA LYS A 104 -3.44 -4.94 -4.16
C LYS A 104 -4.02 -5.43 -2.84
N ILE A 105 -3.49 -4.90 -1.74
CA ILE A 105 -4.04 -5.09 -0.40
C ILE A 105 -4.41 -3.72 0.13
N ILE A 106 -5.67 -3.55 0.48
CA ILE A 106 -6.22 -2.29 0.99
C ILE A 106 -6.68 -2.50 2.43
N LEU A 107 -6.23 -1.64 3.32
CA LEU A 107 -6.51 -1.74 4.74
C LEU A 107 -7.51 -0.67 5.18
N TYR A 108 -8.51 -1.10 5.93
CA TYR A 108 -9.59 -0.27 6.45
C TYR A 108 -9.62 -0.36 7.97
N TYR A 109 -9.63 0.80 8.65
CA TYR A 109 -9.83 0.83 10.09
C TYR A 109 -11.29 0.54 10.45
N LYS A 110 -11.50 -0.48 11.28
CA LYS A 110 -12.83 -1.04 11.59
C LYS A 110 -13.69 -0.15 12.46
N LYS A 111 -13.11 0.76 13.23
CA LYS A 111 -13.82 1.60 14.20
C LYS A 111 -13.47 3.07 14.06
N ASN A 112 -14.41 3.85 13.60
CA ASN A 112 -14.36 5.28 13.82
C ASN A 112 -15.27 5.60 15.01
N ARG A 113 -14.74 6.27 16.04
CA ARG A 113 -15.53 6.69 17.22
C ARG A 113 -16.69 7.62 16.91
N PHE A 114 -16.66 8.25 15.74
CA PHE A 114 -17.62 9.30 15.35
C PHE A 114 -18.67 8.80 14.35
N TYR A 115 -18.46 7.66 13.71
CA TYR A 115 -19.39 7.09 12.75
C TYR A 115 -19.66 5.62 13.10
N ASN A 116 -20.92 5.23 13.11
CA ASN A 116 -21.35 3.87 13.46
C ASN A 116 -21.00 2.81 12.37
N ALA A 117 -20.35 3.23 11.29
CA ALA A 117 -19.99 2.36 10.20
C ALA A 117 -18.50 2.47 9.88
N SER A 118 -17.89 1.37 9.43
CA SER A 118 -16.50 1.36 9.03
C SER A 118 -16.31 1.99 7.65
N ALA A 119 -15.10 2.48 7.38
CA ALA A 119 -14.75 2.98 6.04
C ALA A 119 -14.92 1.89 4.96
N TYR A 120 -14.76 0.63 5.32
CA TYR A 120 -14.98 -0.50 4.42
C TYR A 120 -16.42 -0.54 3.89
N GLU A 121 -17.43 -0.33 4.73
CA GLU A 121 -18.84 -0.38 4.33
C GLU A 121 -19.19 0.64 3.25
N TYR A 122 -18.57 1.83 3.32
CA TYR A 122 -18.89 2.92 2.39
C TYR A 122 -17.92 3.05 1.22
N PHE A 123 -16.67 2.64 1.38
CA PHE A 123 -15.59 2.98 0.45
C PHE A 123 -14.82 1.77 -0.07
N ASN A 124 -15.29 0.53 0.15
CA ASN A 124 -14.58 -0.62 -0.41
C ASN A 124 -14.60 -0.56 -1.95
N LEU A 125 -13.50 -0.96 -2.55
CA LEU A 125 -13.29 -0.80 -3.99
C LEU A 125 -14.23 -1.68 -4.82
N LYS A 126 -14.62 -2.82 -4.29
CA LYS A 126 -15.52 -3.74 -4.96
C LYS A 126 -16.93 -3.14 -5.11
N ASP A 127 -17.50 -2.62 -4.03
CA ASP A 127 -18.85 -2.03 -4.06
C ASP A 127 -18.87 -0.72 -4.85
N MET A 128 -17.74 -0.01 -4.91
CA MET A 128 -17.58 1.17 -5.77
C MET A 128 -17.31 0.83 -7.24
N GLU A 129 -17.26 -0.44 -7.59
CA GLU A 129 -16.99 -0.93 -8.95
C GLU A 129 -15.61 -0.49 -9.49
N LEU A 130 -14.65 -0.22 -8.61
CA LEU A 130 -13.29 0.23 -8.97
C LEU A 130 -12.32 -0.94 -9.12
N CYS A 131 -12.49 -2.01 -8.34
CA CYS A 131 -11.62 -3.17 -8.36
C CYS A 131 -12.32 -4.38 -7.74
N GLU A 132 -12.24 -5.54 -8.40
CA GLU A 132 -12.86 -6.78 -7.92
C GLU A 132 -11.87 -7.75 -7.25
N ASP A 133 -10.58 -7.62 -7.57
CA ASP A 133 -9.56 -8.59 -7.19
C ASP A 133 -8.61 -8.12 -6.08
N ALA A 134 -8.83 -6.94 -5.49
CA ALA A 134 -8.07 -6.48 -4.35
C ALA A 134 -8.43 -7.26 -3.09
N LEU A 135 -7.43 -7.58 -2.27
CA LEU A 135 -7.67 -8.05 -0.91
C LEU A 135 -7.96 -6.84 -0.02
N GLU A 136 -9.18 -6.72 0.43
CA GLU A 136 -9.64 -5.62 1.27
C GLU A 136 -9.85 -6.12 2.70
N LEU A 137 -9.04 -5.63 3.65
CA LEU A 137 -9.03 -6.09 5.03
C LEU A 137 -9.45 -4.98 6.00
N GLU A 138 -10.39 -5.30 6.87
CA GLU A 138 -10.71 -4.45 8.00
C GLU A 138 -9.83 -4.83 9.20
N PHE A 139 -9.38 -3.85 9.96
CA PHE A 139 -8.56 -4.09 11.14
C PHE A 139 -8.96 -3.21 12.32
N CYS A 140 -8.66 -3.67 13.53
CA CYS A 140 -8.57 -2.85 14.73
C CYS A 140 -7.18 -3.05 15.36
N MET A 141 -6.79 -2.15 16.27
CA MET A 141 -5.41 -2.11 16.78
C MET A 141 -4.98 -3.38 17.54
N ASP A 142 -5.91 -4.16 18.05
CA ASP A 142 -5.65 -5.44 18.71
C ASP A 142 -5.54 -6.64 17.74
N GLU A 143 -5.81 -6.43 16.45
CA GLU A 143 -5.79 -7.46 15.41
C GLU A 143 -4.56 -7.40 14.49
N LEU A 144 -3.57 -6.56 14.78
CA LEU A 144 -2.47 -6.28 13.86
C LEU A 144 -1.61 -7.52 13.52
N CYS A 145 -1.43 -8.43 14.47
CA CYS A 145 -0.71 -9.69 14.21
C CYS A 145 -1.44 -10.57 13.19
N ARG A 146 -2.76 -10.64 13.29
CA ARG A 146 -3.61 -11.37 12.32
C ARG A 146 -3.53 -10.73 10.94
N ILE A 147 -3.63 -9.42 10.86
CA ILE A 147 -3.57 -8.67 9.61
C ILE A 147 -2.22 -8.86 8.93
N LYS A 148 -1.12 -8.77 9.66
CA LYS A 148 0.22 -9.03 9.14
C LYS A 148 0.32 -10.43 8.52
N LYS A 149 -0.19 -11.46 9.22
CA LYS A 149 -0.20 -12.82 8.72
C LYS A 149 -0.99 -12.96 7.43
N GLU A 150 -2.19 -12.40 7.37
CA GLU A 150 -3.03 -12.42 6.16
C GLU A 150 -2.37 -11.73 4.97
N ILE A 151 -1.71 -10.59 5.20
CA ILE A 151 -0.96 -9.88 4.16
C ILE A 151 0.15 -10.77 3.60
N LEU A 152 0.96 -11.35 4.48
CA LEU A 152 2.12 -12.16 4.07
C LEU A 152 1.71 -13.47 3.38
N GLU A 153 0.57 -14.05 3.74
CA GLU A 153 0.04 -15.24 3.08
C GLU A 153 -0.52 -14.93 1.69
N TYR A 154 -1.06 -13.73 1.48
CA TYR A 154 -1.62 -13.30 0.19
C TYR A 154 -0.53 -13.01 -0.86
N LEU A 155 0.61 -12.49 -0.45
CA LEU A 155 1.75 -12.16 -1.33
C LEU A 155 2.66 -13.41 -1.64
#